data_a2b5cd385fa8c4bb17ba04ff51cf8639
#
_entry.id   a2b5cd385fa8c4bb17ba04ff51cf8639
#
_cell.length_a   1.000
_cell.length_b   1.000
_cell.length_c   1.000
_cell.angle_alpha   90.00
_cell.angle_beta   90.00
_cell.angle_gamma   90.00
#
_symmetry.space_group_name_H-M   'P 1'
#
loop_
_entity.id
_entity.type
_entity.pdbx_description
1 polymer ?
#
loop_
_entity_poly.entity_id
_entity_poly.type
_entity_poly.pdbx_seq_one_letter_code
_entity_poly.pdbx_strand_id
1 'polypeptide(L)'
;MTPSAKSAMPSTNAVAMDEHVHATLRYVRASIDGAASLAVSGSAAIVIGLVGLCAALVAATASLRTHWLNIWLLSAPIAIVLGGTVMTRQWCVQGRMLFGAPVRKFVLCLAPSVLTGALLTAVDLMDGHVHAIAGTWLLLYGSAVLAASVVTIRLLCGLGALFLFLGVIALLAPVSAQNLLLGAGFGGLHLLFGVYLTGRGSHGR
;
A
#
# COMPACT_ATOMS: atom_id res chain seq x y z
N MET A 1 21.05 -36.35 52.40
CA MET A 1 19.96 -37.00 51.60
C MET A 1 19.11 -35.93 50.98
N THR A 2 19.35 -35.63 49.71
CA THR A 2 18.56 -34.67 48.94
C THR A 2 17.50 -35.46 48.17
N PRO A 3 16.22 -35.06 48.19
CA PRO A 3 15.21 -35.75 47.39
C PRO A 3 15.37 -35.37 45.90
N SER A 4 15.56 -36.41 45.09
CA SER A 4 15.60 -36.35 43.63
C SER A 4 14.24 -35.86 43.13
N ALA A 5 14.21 -34.70 42.50
CA ALA A 5 13.03 -34.20 41.78
C ALA A 5 12.77 -35.12 40.58
N LYS A 6 11.75 -35.96 40.68
CA LYS A 6 11.22 -36.77 39.59
C LYS A 6 10.60 -35.84 38.56
N SER A 7 11.30 -35.60 37.47
CA SER A 7 10.76 -34.91 36.30
C SER A 7 9.55 -35.70 35.78
N ALA A 8 8.36 -35.21 36.03
CA ALA A 8 7.12 -35.82 35.49
C ALA A 8 7.12 -35.65 33.99
N MET A 9 7.21 -36.75 33.24
CA MET A 9 6.99 -36.76 31.79
C MET A 9 5.55 -36.24 31.51
N PRO A 10 5.39 -35.27 30.58
CA PRO A 10 4.05 -34.83 30.20
C PRO A 10 3.26 -36.03 29.66
N SER A 11 1.99 -36.13 30.05
CA SER A 11 1.10 -37.19 29.56
C SER A 11 0.98 -37.12 28.03
N THR A 12 0.90 -38.29 27.36
CA THR A 12 0.78 -38.39 25.89
C THR A 12 -0.38 -37.54 25.36
N ASN A 13 -1.45 -37.38 26.14
CA ASN A 13 -2.59 -36.53 25.79
C ASN A 13 -2.26 -35.03 25.83
N ALA A 14 -1.39 -34.58 26.75
CA ALA A 14 -0.97 -33.19 26.81
C ALA A 14 -0.09 -32.80 25.62
N VAL A 15 0.81 -33.71 25.19
CA VAL A 15 1.66 -33.51 24.02
C VAL A 15 0.84 -33.47 22.73
N ALA A 16 -0.13 -34.39 22.58
CA ALA A 16 -1.02 -34.42 21.42
C ALA A 16 -1.92 -33.18 21.34
N MET A 17 -2.40 -32.66 22.48
CA MET A 17 -3.20 -31.45 22.55
C MET A 17 -2.38 -30.21 22.17
N ASP A 18 -1.14 -30.09 22.62
CA ASP A 18 -0.23 -28.99 22.29
C ASP A 18 0.12 -28.99 20.80
N GLU A 19 0.39 -30.15 20.22
CA GLU A 19 0.67 -30.32 18.80
C GLU A 19 -0.56 -29.93 17.93
N HIS A 20 -1.77 -30.28 18.35
CA HIS A 20 -2.99 -29.90 17.65
C HIS A 20 -3.27 -28.39 17.74
N VAL A 21 -3.04 -27.77 18.88
CA VAL A 21 -3.13 -26.31 19.06
C VAL A 21 -2.14 -25.59 18.17
N HIS A 22 -0.87 -26.02 18.15
CA HIS A 22 0.14 -25.44 17.28
C HIS A 22 -0.16 -25.63 15.79
N ALA A 23 -0.70 -26.77 15.38
CA ALA A 23 -1.13 -27.00 14.00
C ALA A 23 -2.29 -26.07 13.60
N THR A 24 -3.28 -25.93 14.48
CA THR A 24 -4.44 -25.03 14.28
C THR A 24 -3.99 -23.57 14.21
N LEU A 25 -3.12 -23.13 15.11
CA LEU A 25 -2.57 -21.77 15.08
C LEU A 25 -1.76 -21.49 13.82
N ARG A 26 -0.96 -22.46 13.33
CA ARG A 26 -0.24 -22.33 12.04
C ARG A 26 -1.21 -22.23 10.87
N TYR A 27 -2.26 -23.03 10.84
CA TYR A 27 -3.28 -22.99 9.80
C TYR A 27 -4.03 -21.66 9.79
N VAL A 28 -4.47 -21.17 10.95
CA VAL A 28 -5.13 -19.86 11.10
C VAL A 28 -4.21 -18.74 10.67
N ARG A 29 -2.93 -18.78 11.07
CA ARG A 29 -1.95 -17.77 10.70
C ARG A 29 -1.66 -17.78 9.20
N ALA A 30 -1.48 -18.96 8.60
CA ALA A 30 -1.30 -19.10 7.15
C ALA A 30 -2.53 -18.62 6.36
N SER A 31 -3.74 -18.86 6.88
CA SER A 31 -5.00 -18.39 6.28
C SER A 31 -5.14 -16.87 6.37
N ILE A 32 -4.74 -16.26 7.49
CA ILE A 32 -4.72 -14.80 7.68
C ILE A 32 -3.68 -14.16 6.79
N ASP A 33 -2.46 -14.69 6.75
CA ASP A 33 -1.37 -14.19 5.91
C ASP A 33 -1.68 -14.35 4.42
N GLY A 34 -2.30 -15.46 4.03
CA GLY A 34 -2.81 -15.68 2.67
C GLY A 34 -3.90 -14.69 2.28
N ALA A 35 -4.87 -14.43 3.15
CA ALA A 35 -5.92 -13.44 2.92
C ALA A 35 -5.37 -12.00 2.90
N ALA A 36 -4.39 -11.68 3.73
CA ALA A 36 -3.75 -10.37 3.78
C ALA A 36 -2.90 -10.08 2.52
N SER A 37 -2.15 -11.09 2.02
CA SER A 37 -1.36 -10.96 0.79
C SER A 37 -2.22 -10.73 -0.46
N LEU A 38 -3.49 -11.09 -0.41
CA LEU A 38 -4.45 -10.99 -1.51
C LEU A 38 -5.07 -9.59 -1.66
N ALA A 39 -5.03 -8.78 -0.63
CA ALA A 39 -5.53 -7.40 -0.68
C ALA A 39 -4.61 -6.48 -1.51
N VAL A 40 -3.38 -6.92 -1.80
CA VAL A 40 -2.38 -6.11 -2.52
C VAL A 40 -1.91 -6.86 -3.76
N SER A 41 -2.28 -6.32 -4.92
CA SER A 41 -1.88 -6.87 -6.22
C SER A 41 -0.60 -6.20 -6.73
N GLY A 42 0.45 -6.98 -6.97
CA GLY A 42 1.71 -6.48 -7.54
C GLY A 42 1.50 -5.85 -8.92
N SER A 43 0.68 -6.45 -9.78
CA SER A 43 0.39 -5.88 -11.11
C SER A 43 -0.45 -4.61 -11.05
N ALA A 44 -1.38 -4.48 -10.09
CA ALA A 44 -2.08 -3.22 -9.88
C ALA A 44 -1.12 -2.11 -9.44
N ALA A 45 -0.18 -2.41 -8.54
CA ALA A 45 0.85 -1.47 -8.14
C ALA A 45 1.74 -1.05 -9.32
N ILE A 46 2.12 -1.98 -10.21
CA ILE A 46 2.86 -1.65 -11.43
C ILE A 46 2.07 -0.69 -12.32
N VAL A 47 0.79 -0.95 -12.54
CA VAL A 47 -0.06 -0.09 -13.38
C VAL A 47 -0.19 1.31 -12.78
N ILE A 48 -0.43 1.42 -11.48
CA ILE A 48 -0.46 2.71 -10.76
C ILE A 48 0.89 3.42 -10.90
N GLY A 49 1.99 2.70 -10.73
CA GLY A 49 3.34 3.24 -10.87
C GLY A 49 3.64 3.75 -12.28
N LEU A 50 3.21 3.03 -13.31
CA LEU A 50 3.35 3.47 -14.71
C LEU A 50 2.56 4.75 -14.98
N VAL A 51 1.31 4.84 -14.50
CA VAL A 51 0.50 6.07 -14.62
C VAL A 51 1.20 7.24 -13.93
N GLY A 52 1.70 7.04 -12.70
CA GLY A 52 2.44 8.08 -11.97
C GLY A 52 3.72 8.52 -12.67
N LEU A 53 4.47 7.57 -13.26
CA LEU A 53 5.67 7.89 -14.01
C LEU A 53 5.36 8.65 -15.30
N CYS A 54 4.32 8.23 -16.04
CA CYS A 54 3.84 8.94 -17.22
C CYS A 54 3.40 10.37 -16.86
N ALA A 55 2.65 10.54 -15.77
CA ALA A 55 2.24 11.86 -15.30
C ALA A 55 3.44 12.76 -14.99
N ALA A 56 4.45 12.23 -14.30
CA ALA A 56 5.67 12.96 -13.97
C ALA A 56 6.45 13.38 -15.23
N LEU A 57 6.58 12.47 -16.20
CA LEU A 57 7.28 12.74 -17.47
C LEU A 57 6.54 13.78 -18.30
N VAL A 58 5.22 13.66 -18.44
CA VAL A 58 4.38 14.64 -19.17
C VAL A 58 4.47 16.01 -18.49
N ALA A 59 4.34 16.08 -17.17
CA ALA A 59 4.44 17.31 -16.42
C ALA A 59 5.86 17.93 -16.41
N ALA A 60 6.90 17.16 -16.75
CA ALA A 60 8.26 17.66 -16.87
C ALA A 60 8.52 18.36 -18.23
N THR A 61 7.66 18.16 -19.24
CA THR A 61 7.83 18.79 -20.55
C THR A 61 7.71 20.32 -20.45
N ALA A 62 8.50 21.05 -21.23
CA ALA A 62 8.58 22.52 -21.13
C ALA A 62 7.22 23.21 -21.35
N SER A 63 6.39 22.67 -22.25
CA SER A 63 5.05 23.22 -22.57
C SER A 63 4.00 22.99 -21.48
N LEU A 64 4.16 21.97 -20.62
CA LEU A 64 3.17 21.56 -19.62
C LEU A 64 3.62 21.76 -18.17
N ARG A 65 4.86 22.27 -17.99
CA ARG A 65 5.42 22.48 -16.63
C ARG A 65 4.57 23.39 -15.75
N THR A 66 3.90 24.37 -16.31
CA THR A 66 2.98 25.25 -15.58
C THR A 66 1.67 24.57 -15.18
N HIS A 67 1.31 23.47 -15.86
CA HIS A 67 0.10 22.69 -15.63
C HIS A 67 0.35 21.37 -14.88
N TRP A 68 1.53 21.23 -14.26
CA TRP A 68 1.93 19.99 -13.60
C TRP A 68 0.88 19.47 -12.62
N LEU A 69 0.25 20.37 -11.84
CA LEU A 69 -0.76 19.98 -10.85
C LEU A 69 -2.03 19.43 -11.53
N ASN A 70 -2.51 20.04 -12.62
CA ASN A 70 -3.66 19.54 -13.36
C ASN A 70 -3.43 18.14 -13.92
N ILE A 71 -2.18 17.86 -14.38
CA ILE A 71 -1.80 16.54 -14.88
C ILE A 71 -1.89 15.52 -13.74
N TRP A 72 -1.39 15.85 -12.54
CA TRP A 72 -1.47 14.97 -11.38
C TRP A 72 -2.91 14.76 -10.90
N LEU A 73 -3.72 15.80 -10.85
CA LEU A 73 -5.14 15.70 -10.48
C LEU A 73 -5.95 14.84 -11.46
N LEU A 74 -5.61 14.85 -12.74
CA LEU A 74 -6.23 13.97 -13.74
C LEU A 74 -5.68 12.55 -13.69
N SER A 75 -4.39 12.38 -13.42
CA SER A 75 -3.76 11.05 -13.35
C SER A 75 -4.21 10.22 -12.15
N ALA A 76 -4.54 10.86 -11.02
CA ALA A 76 -4.97 10.17 -9.81
C ALA A 76 -6.25 9.32 -10.00
N PRO A 77 -7.38 9.84 -10.50
CA PRO A 77 -8.56 9.02 -10.78
C PRO A 77 -8.30 7.96 -11.86
N ILE A 78 -7.47 8.25 -12.88
CA ILE A 78 -7.06 7.27 -13.89
C ILE A 78 -6.32 6.11 -13.23
N ALA A 79 -5.36 6.38 -12.34
CA ALA A 79 -4.61 5.38 -11.61
C ALA A 79 -5.52 4.52 -10.72
N ILE A 80 -6.49 5.12 -10.04
CA ILE A 80 -7.47 4.42 -9.21
C ILE A 80 -8.34 3.49 -10.07
N VAL A 81 -8.85 3.96 -11.19
CA VAL A 81 -9.69 3.15 -12.09
C VAL A 81 -8.89 2.00 -12.71
N LEU A 82 -7.71 2.27 -13.26
CA LEU A 82 -6.87 1.25 -13.90
C LEU A 82 -6.35 0.24 -12.87
N GLY A 83 -5.81 0.69 -11.75
CA GLY A 83 -5.35 -0.18 -10.67
C GLY A 83 -6.49 -1.03 -10.09
N GLY A 84 -7.65 -0.42 -9.87
CA GLY A 84 -8.86 -1.09 -9.41
C GLY A 84 -9.37 -2.13 -10.40
N THR A 85 -9.40 -1.84 -11.71
CA THR A 85 -9.82 -2.81 -12.74
C THR A 85 -8.87 -4.00 -12.84
N VAL A 86 -7.55 -3.77 -12.78
CA VAL A 86 -6.55 -4.86 -12.75
C VAL A 86 -6.76 -5.74 -11.53
N MET A 87 -6.94 -5.14 -10.37
CA MET A 87 -7.15 -5.84 -9.11
C MET A 87 -8.45 -6.67 -9.13
N THR A 88 -9.57 -6.08 -9.59
CA THR A 88 -10.86 -6.79 -9.67
C THR A 88 -10.81 -7.95 -10.67
N ARG A 89 -10.17 -7.77 -11.84
CA ARG A 89 -9.99 -8.84 -12.82
C ARG A 89 -9.21 -10.02 -12.25
N GLN A 90 -8.14 -9.76 -11.51
CA GLN A 90 -7.35 -10.82 -10.87
C GLN A 90 -8.17 -11.61 -9.85
N TRP A 91 -9.02 -10.95 -9.07
CA TRP A 91 -9.89 -11.63 -8.11
C TRP A 91 -10.96 -12.47 -8.80
N CYS A 92 -11.60 -11.95 -9.85
CA CYS A 92 -12.56 -12.71 -10.65
C CYS A 92 -11.94 -13.99 -11.23
N VAL A 93 -10.74 -13.89 -11.82
CA VAL A 93 -10.03 -15.06 -12.39
C VAL A 93 -9.68 -16.10 -11.32
N GLN A 94 -9.44 -15.65 -10.07
CA GLN A 94 -9.14 -16.54 -8.95
C GLN A 94 -10.40 -17.08 -8.24
N GLY A 95 -11.61 -16.83 -8.76
CA GLY A 95 -12.88 -17.27 -8.18
C GLY A 95 -13.19 -16.63 -6.82
N ARG A 96 -12.66 -15.44 -6.53
CA ARG A 96 -12.78 -14.78 -5.22
C ARG A 96 -13.87 -13.72 -5.22
N MET A 97 -14.51 -13.55 -4.08
CA MET A 97 -15.50 -12.49 -3.89
C MET A 97 -14.83 -11.11 -3.94
N LEU A 98 -15.34 -10.24 -4.82
CA LEU A 98 -14.87 -8.86 -5.03
C LEU A 98 -14.85 -8.00 -3.75
N PHE A 99 -15.69 -8.34 -2.77
CA PHE A 99 -15.84 -7.62 -1.50
C PHE A 99 -15.46 -8.47 -0.28
N GLY A 100 -14.44 -9.33 -0.41
CA GLY A 100 -13.90 -10.05 0.75
C GLY A 100 -13.45 -9.09 1.85
N ALA A 101 -13.52 -9.54 3.10
CA ALA A 101 -13.19 -8.73 4.28
C ALA A 101 -11.83 -8.01 4.21
N PRO A 102 -10.73 -8.59 3.66
CA PRO A 102 -9.44 -7.91 3.56
C PRO A 102 -9.47 -6.69 2.63
N VAL A 103 -10.15 -6.82 1.49
CA VAL A 103 -10.28 -5.76 0.49
C VAL A 103 -11.06 -4.59 1.03
N ARG A 104 -12.21 -4.87 1.65
CA ARG A 104 -13.03 -3.84 2.29
C ARG A 104 -12.24 -3.07 3.35
N LYS A 105 -11.45 -3.77 4.17
CA LYS A 105 -10.58 -3.14 5.17
C LYS A 105 -9.51 -2.25 4.54
N PHE A 106 -8.88 -2.71 3.47
CA PHE A 106 -7.89 -1.93 2.73
C PHE A 106 -8.50 -0.65 2.16
N VAL A 107 -9.65 -0.75 1.48
CA VAL A 107 -10.36 0.41 0.94
C VAL A 107 -10.79 1.37 2.06
N LEU A 108 -11.30 0.86 3.18
CA LEU A 108 -11.67 1.69 4.32
C LEU A 108 -10.48 2.43 4.97
N CYS A 109 -9.27 1.89 4.88
CA CYS A 109 -8.06 2.59 5.32
C CYS A 109 -7.65 3.72 4.34
N LEU A 110 -7.84 3.52 3.03
CA LEU A 110 -7.45 4.50 2.02
C LEU A 110 -8.49 5.60 1.79
N ALA A 111 -9.77 5.26 1.81
CA ALA A 111 -10.85 6.18 1.44
C ALA A 111 -10.87 7.48 2.26
N PRO A 112 -10.73 7.48 3.60
CA PRO A 112 -10.69 8.72 4.37
C PRO A 112 -9.53 9.63 3.96
N SER A 113 -8.35 9.05 3.72
CA SER A 113 -7.16 9.82 3.33
C SER A 113 -7.32 10.44 1.93
N VAL A 114 -7.92 9.71 0.98
CA VAL A 114 -8.22 10.23 -0.36
C VAL A 114 -9.23 11.37 -0.30
N LEU A 115 -10.30 11.21 0.50
CA LEU A 115 -11.31 12.26 0.70
C LEU A 115 -10.71 13.51 1.36
N THR A 116 -9.92 13.31 2.42
CA THR A 116 -9.23 14.42 3.09
C THR A 116 -8.25 15.12 2.14
N GLY A 117 -7.50 14.36 1.35
CA GLY A 117 -6.60 14.92 0.34
C GLY A 117 -7.33 15.76 -0.71
N ALA A 118 -8.49 15.28 -1.19
CA ALA A 118 -9.31 16.04 -2.14
C ALA A 118 -9.86 17.34 -1.55
N LEU A 119 -10.35 17.29 -0.29
CA LEU A 119 -10.84 18.48 0.42
C LEU A 119 -9.72 19.49 0.68
N LEU A 120 -8.56 19.04 1.17
CA LEU A 120 -7.42 19.93 1.41
C LEU A 120 -6.90 20.53 0.10
N THR A 121 -6.87 19.75 -0.99
CA THR A 121 -6.51 20.28 -2.31
C THR A 121 -7.46 21.38 -2.75
N ALA A 122 -8.78 21.23 -2.54
CA ALA A 122 -9.74 22.28 -2.86
C ALA A 122 -9.49 23.57 -2.04
N VAL A 123 -9.22 23.44 -0.74
CA VAL A 123 -8.89 24.57 0.13
C VAL A 123 -7.57 25.22 -0.29
N ASP A 124 -6.50 24.43 -0.49
CA ASP A 124 -5.19 24.94 -0.89
C ASP A 124 -5.24 25.68 -2.24
N LEU A 125 -6.08 25.22 -3.17
CA LEU A 125 -6.32 25.91 -4.45
C LEU A 125 -7.04 27.24 -4.26
N MET A 126 -8.02 27.30 -3.35
CA MET A 126 -8.75 28.54 -3.05
C MET A 126 -7.85 29.57 -2.38
N ASP A 127 -6.94 29.12 -1.51
CA ASP A 127 -6.03 29.97 -0.73
C ASP A 127 -4.68 30.24 -1.45
N GLY A 128 -4.48 29.62 -2.62
CA GLY A 128 -3.23 29.76 -3.40
C GLY A 128 -2.02 29.00 -2.82
N HIS A 129 -2.22 28.06 -1.90
CA HIS A 129 -1.16 27.29 -1.24
C HIS A 129 -0.72 26.05 -2.06
N VAL A 130 -0.52 26.21 -3.37
CA VAL A 130 -0.19 25.13 -4.30
C VAL A 130 1.07 24.34 -3.89
N HIS A 131 1.99 24.95 -3.16
CA HIS A 131 3.23 24.32 -2.72
C HIS A 131 3.03 23.20 -1.68
N ALA A 132 1.92 23.21 -0.93
CA ALA A 132 1.65 22.19 0.09
C ALA A 132 1.02 20.90 -0.49
N ILE A 133 0.38 21.00 -1.65
CA ILE A 133 -0.49 19.93 -2.19
C ILE A 133 0.27 18.61 -2.37
N ALA A 134 1.45 18.62 -2.99
CA ALA A 134 2.21 17.38 -3.23
C ALA A 134 2.64 16.71 -1.93
N GLY A 135 3.14 17.48 -0.97
CA GLY A 135 3.51 16.98 0.36
C GLY A 135 2.32 16.40 1.12
N THR A 136 1.19 17.09 1.11
CA THR A 136 -0.07 16.64 1.71
C THR A 136 -0.52 15.30 1.13
N TRP A 137 -0.53 15.13 -0.19
CA TRP A 137 -0.89 13.86 -0.82
C TRP A 137 0.06 12.71 -0.46
N LEU A 138 1.38 12.95 -0.47
CA LEU A 138 2.38 11.95 -0.09
C LEU A 138 2.22 11.53 1.38
N LEU A 139 1.97 12.48 2.29
CA LEU A 139 1.76 12.20 3.72
C LEU A 139 0.45 11.44 3.96
N LEU A 140 -0.66 11.89 3.38
CA LEU A 140 -1.96 11.25 3.55
C LEU A 140 -1.96 9.83 2.96
N TYR A 141 -1.38 9.66 1.78
CA TYR A 141 -1.24 8.34 1.18
C TYR A 141 -0.32 7.43 2.00
N GLY A 142 0.84 7.94 2.43
CA GLY A 142 1.77 7.20 3.28
C GLY A 142 1.14 6.75 4.59
N SER A 143 0.40 7.62 5.27
CA SER A 143 -0.30 7.28 6.51
C SER A 143 -1.40 6.22 6.28
N ALA A 144 -2.15 6.32 5.19
CA ALA A 144 -3.17 5.34 4.82
C ALA A 144 -2.57 3.96 4.51
N VAL A 145 -1.46 3.92 3.75
CA VAL A 145 -0.73 2.68 3.46
C VAL A 145 -0.15 2.06 4.74
N LEU A 146 0.37 2.90 5.64
CA LEU A 146 0.87 2.46 6.94
C LEU A 146 -0.25 1.86 7.80
N ALA A 147 -1.41 2.51 7.87
CA ALA A 147 -2.60 1.99 8.56
C ALA A 147 -3.07 0.67 7.93
N ALA A 148 -3.11 0.58 6.59
CA ALA A 148 -3.46 -0.63 5.88
C ALA A 148 -2.46 -1.78 6.11
N SER A 149 -1.20 -1.50 6.42
CA SER A 149 -0.18 -2.52 6.70
C SER A 149 -0.50 -3.38 7.92
N VAL A 150 -1.25 -2.86 8.88
CA VAL A 150 -1.68 -3.59 10.09
C VAL A 150 -2.62 -4.74 9.74
N VAL A 151 -3.45 -4.57 8.70
CA VAL A 151 -4.46 -5.56 8.28
C VAL A 151 -4.08 -6.31 7.01
N THR A 152 -2.87 -6.04 6.45
CA THR A 152 -2.38 -6.65 5.22
C THR A 152 -0.98 -7.23 5.41
N ILE A 153 -0.03 -6.88 4.56
CA ILE A 153 1.35 -7.39 4.58
C ILE A 153 2.30 -6.37 5.22
N ARG A 154 3.23 -6.84 6.06
CA ARG A 154 4.23 -5.99 6.72
C ARG A 154 5.08 -5.14 5.76
N LEU A 155 5.23 -5.58 4.52
CA LEU A 155 5.98 -4.87 3.49
C LEU A 155 5.37 -3.48 3.19
N LEU A 156 4.03 -3.33 3.32
CA LEU A 156 3.34 -2.04 3.19
C LEU A 156 3.78 -1.02 4.26
N CYS A 157 4.25 -1.49 5.41
CA CYS A 157 4.80 -0.60 6.44
C CYS A 157 6.01 0.18 5.91
N GLY A 158 6.94 -0.50 5.24
CA GLY A 158 8.10 0.15 4.61
C GLY A 158 7.70 1.11 3.49
N LEU A 159 6.73 0.71 2.65
CA LEU A 159 6.21 1.58 1.59
C LEU A 159 5.56 2.84 2.17
N GLY A 160 4.70 2.70 3.19
CA GLY A 160 4.06 3.84 3.84
C GLY A 160 5.07 4.79 4.49
N ALA A 161 6.10 4.24 5.17
CA ALA A 161 7.17 5.04 5.76
C ALA A 161 7.96 5.84 4.71
N LEU A 162 8.27 5.24 3.55
CA LEU A 162 8.94 5.93 2.46
C LEU A 162 8.08 7.05 1.87
N PHE A 163 6.76 6.85 1.76
CA PHE A 163 5.84 7.91 1.33
C PHE A 163 5.77 9.06 2.35
N LEU A 164 5.74 8.76 3.66
CA LEU A 164 5.80 9.79 4.70
C LEU A 164 7.10 10.58 4.62
N PHE A 165 8.23 9.90 4.44
CA PHE A 165 9.53 10.55 4.28
C PHE A 165 9.57 11.49 3.07
N LEU A 166 9.11 11.02 1.89
CA LEU A 166 8.98 11.84 0.70
C LEU A 166 8.02 13.02 0.90
N GLY A 167 6.93 12.81 1.64
CA GLY A 167 5.96 13.86 1.96
C GLY A 167 6.54 14.98 2.79
N VAL A 168 7.35 14.66 3.81
CA VAL A 168 8.07 15.66 4.60
C VAL A 168 9.05 16.44 3.72
N ILE A 169 9.82 15.75 2.87
CA ILE A 169 10.72 16.41 1.92
C ILE A 169 9.93 17.34 0.99
N ALA A 170 8.77 16.89 0.49
CA ALA A 170 7.96 17.67 -0.44
C ALA A 170 7.38 18.95 0.19
N LEU A 171 7.02 18.93 1.47
CA LEU A 171 6.57 20.13 2.18
C LEU A 171 7.69 21.19 2.34
N LEU A 172 8.94 20.73 2.43
CA LEU A 172 10.11 21.60 2.61
C LEU A 172 10.77 22.00 1.27
N ALA A 173 10.45 21.30 0.20
CA ALA A 173 11.08 21.48 -1.11
C ALA A 173 10.41 22.61 -1.91
N PRO A 174 11.13 23.28 -2.81
CA PRO A 174 10.56 24.27 -3.72
C PRO A 174 9.54 23.64 -4.68
N VAL A 175 8.60 24.45 -5.19
CA VAL A 175 7.55 24.00 -6.14
C VAL A 175 8.13 23.27 -7.36
N SER A 176 9.32 23.66 -7.81
CA SER A 176 9.99 23.01 -8.94
C SER A 176 10.35 21.54 -8.70
N ALA A 177 10.50 21.11 -7.45
CA ALA A 177 10.79 19.72 -7.08
C ALA A 177 9.53 18.88 -6.85
N GLN A 178 8.36 19.48 -6.75
CA GLN A 178 7.11 18.79 -6.38
C GLN A 178 6.75 17.67 -7.38
N ASN A 179 6.86 17.95 -8.68
CA ASN A 179 6.61 16.96 -9.72
C ASN A 179 7.56 15.75 -9.62
N LEU A 180 8.84 15.98 -9.34
CA LEU A 180 9.83 14.91 -9.16
C LEU A 180 9.50 14.04 -7.94
N LEU A 181 9.11 14.66 -6.82
CA LEU A 181 8.79 13.95 -5.57
C LEU A 181 7.52 13.13 -5.69
N LEU A 182 6.48 13.65 -6.36
CA LEU A 182 5.29 12.87 -6.70
C LEU A 182 5.64 11.71 -7.64
N GLY A 183 6.49 11.94 -8.65
CA GLY A 183 6.97 10.92 -9.57
C GLY A 183 7.77 9.82 -8.86
N ALA A 184 8.64 10.20 -7.91
CA ALA A 184 9.39 9.25 -7.09
C ALA A 184 8.44 8.40 -6.21
N GLY A 185 7.44 9.02 -5.56
CA GLY A 185 6.45 8.34 -4.72
C GLY A 185 5.48 7.49 -5.54
N PHE A 186 4.58 8.15 -6.27
CA PHE A 186 3.51 7.46 -6.98
C PHE A 186 3.98 6.69 -8.22
N GLY A 187 5.07 7.11 -8.87
CA GLY A 187 5.68 6.36 -9.97
C GLY A 187 6.69 5.32 -9.47
N GLY A 188 7.81 5.79 -8.92
CA GLY A 188 8.97 4.95 -8.57
C GLY A 188 8.67 3.91 -7.50
N LEU A 189 8.18 4.33 -6.33
CA LEU A 189 7.92 3.39 -5.21
C LEU A 189 6.86 2.35 -5.57
N HIS A 190 5.79 2.72 -6.29
CA HIS A 190 4.78 1.75 -6.73
C HIS A 190 5.32 0.74 -7.73
N LEU A 191 6.17 1.16 -8.68
CA LEU A 191 6.82 0.23 -9.62
C LEU A 191 7.74 -0.74 -8.89
N LEU A 192 8.63 -0.25 -8.03
CA LEU A 192 9.54 -1.09 -7.26
C LEU A 192 8.78 -2.09 -6.40
N PHE A 193 7.76 -1.61 -5.70
CA PHE A 193 6.92 -2.45 -4.86
C PHE A 193 6.14 -3.49 -5.66
N GLY A 194 5.57 -3.08 -6.78
CA GLY A 194 4.80 -3.97 -7.66
C GLY A 194 5.65 -5.07 -8.28
N VAL A 195 6.86 -4.74 -8.77
CA VAL A 195 7.82 -5.72 -9.31
C VAL A 195 8.27 -6.69 -8.21
N TYR A 196 8.59 -6.18 -7.01
CA TYR A 196 8.98 -7.02 -5.89
C TYR A 196 7.89 -8.03 -5.49
N LEU A 197 6.63 -7.59 -5.44
CA LEU A 197 5.50 -8.48 -5.11
C LEU A 197 5.25 -9.54 -6.19
N THR A 198 5.35 -9.17 -7.46
CA THR A 198 5.17 -10.11 -8.58
C THR A 198 6.28 -11.15 -8.61
N GLY A 199 7.54 -10.75 -8.37
CA GLY A 199 8.67 -11.67 -8.31
C GLY A 199 8.56 -12.71 -7.20
N ARG A 200 8.05 -12.33 -6.01
CA ARG A 200 7.81 -13.29 -4.91
C ARG A 200 6.70 -14.30 -5.22
N GLY A 201 5.66 -13.88 -5.94
CA GLY A 201 4.56 -14.77 -6.33
C GLY A 201 4.96 -15.86 -7.33
N SER A 202 6.05 -15.67 -8.08
CA SER A 202 6.54 -16.63 -9.06
C SER A 202 7.46 -17.71 -8.48
N HIS A 203 8.08 -17.48 -7.32
CA HIS A 203 8.99 -18.44 -6.65
C HIS A 203 8.27 -19.40 -5.67
N GLY A 204 6.98 -19.24 -5.49
CA GLY A 204 6.16 -20.06 -4.58
C GLY A 204 5.21 -21.04 -5.28
N ARG A 205 5.41 -21.29 -6.58
CA ARG A 205 4.64 -22.28 -7.34
C ARG A 205 5.49 -23.48 -7.72
#